data_4a331b5517a9bee97bdb9e7bb7998b08
#
_entry.id   4a331b5517a9bee97bdb9e7bb7998b08
#
_cell.length_a   1.000
_cell.length_b   1.000
_cell.length_c   1.000
_cell.angle_alpha   90.00
_cell.angle_beta   90.00
_cell.angle_gamma   90.00
#
_symmetry.space_group_name_H-M   'P 1'
#
loop_
_entity.id
_entity.type
_entity.pdbx_description
1 polymer ?
#
loop_
_entity_poly.entity_id
_entity_poly.type
_entity_poly.pdbx_seq_one_letter_code
_entity_poly.pdbx_strand_id
1 'polypeptide(L)'
;MTEQLSPDVVVMDITMPQLNGIDAASQIVKRDPEIGIIMLSMHCDETFLVRALAAGAQGYLLKDCAEADLLQAVRAVANKKLFFSPTITQTLLEDYMRQMQNEGLSDSYDLLTEREKEVLQLLAEGKSNKEAASLLNVSLYTVETHRSRLMAKLNLHSTADIVLYAVRKRIIQ
;
A
#
# COMPACT_ATOMS: atom_id res chain seq x y z
N MET A 1 30.26 -4.98 19.35
CA MET A 1 29.77 -6.37 19.46
C MET A 1 29.58 -7.00 18.08
N THR A 2 28.79 -6.42 17.18
CA THR A 2 28.64 -6.89 15.78
C THR A 2 29.97 -6.95 15.01
N GLU A 3 30.86 -5.98 15.21
CA GLU A 3 32.22 -5.94 14.60
C GLU A 3 33.14 -7.10 15.02
N GLN A 4 32.92 -7.63 16.20
CA GLN A 4 33.77 -8.72 16.74
C GLN A 4 33.22 -10.10 16.39
N LEU A 5 31.92 -10.20 16.19
CA LEU A 5 31.22 -11.48 16.01
C LEU A 5 30.84 -11.76 14.55
N SER A 6 30.80 -10.73 13.69
CA SER A 6 30.37 -10.82 12.28
C SER A 6 29.14 -11.74 12.11
N PRO A 7 28.02 -11.47 12.79
CA PRO A 7 26.86 -12.33 12.74
C PRO A 7 26.12 -12.17 11.40
N ASP A 8 25.51 -13.25 10.91
CA ASP A 8 24.63 -13.17 9.73
C ASP A 8 23.31 -12.46 10.04
N VAL A 9 22.81 -12.60 11.28
CA VAL A 9 21.55 -12.02 11.74
C VAL A 9 21.69 -11.45 13.15
N VAL A 10 21.13 -10.26 13.34
CA VAL A 10 21.00 -9.62 14.66
C VAL A 10 19.54 -9.52 15.03
N VAL A 11 19.17 -10.08 16.17
CA VAL A 11 17.85 -9.91 16.78
C VAL A 11 17.95 -8.80 17.82
N MET A 12 17.14 -7.78 17.71
CA MET A 12 17.27 -6.55 18.48
C MET A 12 15.94 -6.07 19.03
N ASP A 13 15.93 -5.73 20.32
CA ASP A 13 14.79 -5.02 20.92
C ASP A 13 14.74 -3.57 20.43
N ILE A 14 13.53 -3.06 20.18
CA ILE A 14 13.33 -1.62 19.87
C ILE A 14 13.66 -0.77 21.10
N THR A 15 13.16 -1.17 22.25
CA THR A 15 13.29 -0.37 23.49
C THR A 15 14.55 -0.80 24.26
N MET A 16 15.66 -0.14 23.99
CA MET A 16 16.91 -0.36 24.69
C MET A 16 17.42 0.92 25.38
N PRO A 17 18.12 0.81 26.53
CA PRO A 17 18.73 1.97 27.19
C PRO A 17 19.88 2.53 26.36
N GLN A 18 20.15 3.84 26.47
CA GLN A 18 21.22 4.62 25.81
C GLN A 18 21.02 4.81 24.31
N LEU A 19 20.79 3.77 23.54
CA LEU A 19 20.53 3.82 22.10
C LEU A 19 19.35 2.90 21.78
N ASN A 20 18.30 3.44 21.17
CA ASN A 20 17.17 2.61 20.76
C ASN A 20 17.55 1.66 19.62
N GLY A 21 16.83 0.52 19.51
CA GLY A 21 17.16 -0.52 18.55
C GLY A 21 17.06 -0.08 17.10
N ILE A 22 16.18 0.85 16.76
CA ILE A 22 16.01 1.35 15.38
C ILE A 22 17.27 2.14 14.96
N ASP A 23 17.76 3.01 15.83
CA ASP A 23 18.97 3.78 15.54
C ASP A 23 20.22 2.88 15.52
N ALA A 24 20.25 1.87 16.39
CA ALA A 24 21.32 0.85 16.37
C ALA A 24 21.29 0.03 15.08
N ALA A 25 20.10 -0.40 14.62
CA ALA A 25 19.90 -1.11 13.35
C ALA A 25 20.42 -0.28 12.17
N SER A 26 20.04 1.01 12.10
CA SER A 26 20.51 1.92 11.05
C SER A 26 22.03 2.04 11.02
N GLN A 27 22.70 2.07 12.18
CA GLN A 27 24.17 2.11 12.26
C GLN A 27 24.81 0.81 11.79
N ILE A 28 24.24 -0.35 12.13
CA ILE A 28 24.72 -1.67 11.70
C ILE A 28 24.61 -1.79 10.19
N VAL A 29 23.44 -1.55 9.62
CA VAL A 29 23.17 -1.67 8.17
C VAL A 29 24.03 -0.71 7.35
N LYS A 30 24.32 0.49 7.84
CA LYS A 30 25.23 1.44 7.16
C LYS A 30 26.67 0.94 7.12
N ARG A 31 27.10 0.18 8.11
CA ARG A 31 28.47 -0.37 8.18
C ARG A 31 28.61 -1.68 7.42
N ASP A 32 27.63 -2.56 7.58
CA ASP A 32 27.60 -3.87 6.95
C ASP A 32 26.16 -4.20 6.51
N PRO A 33 25.83 -3.92 5.23
CA PRO A 33 24.52 -4.20 4.66
C PRO A 33 24.19 -5.69 4.57
N GLU A 34 25.17 -6.57 4.74
CA GLU A 34 24.98 -8.02 4.69
C GLU A 34 24.37 -8.58 5.97
N ILE A 35 24.47 -7.87 7.09
CA ILE A 35 23.87 -8.30 8.36
C ILE A 35 22.35 -8.13 8.31
N GLY A 36 21.62 -9.23 8.46
CA GLY A 36 20.16 -9.22 8.59
C GLY A 36 19.70 -8.71 9.96
N ILE A 37 18.72 -7.82 9.99
CA ILE A 37 18.18 -7.26 11.23
C ILE A 37 16.75 -7.72 11.46
N ILE A 38 16.49 -8.29 12.64
CA ILE A 38 15.15 -8.63 13.13
C ILE A 38 14.86 -7.75 14.34
N MET A 39 13.78 -6.97 14.28
CA MET A 39 13.32 -6.15 15.41
C MET A 39 12.32 -6.91 16.26
N LEU A 40 12.45 -6.79 17.58
CA LEU A 40 11.47 -7.25 18.56
C LEU A 40 10.77 -6.05 19.18
N SER A 41 9.44 -6.09 19.28
CA SER A 41 8.61 -5.05 19.88
C SER A 41 7.62 -5.62 20.89
N MET A 42 7.27 -4.83 21.90
CA MET A 42 6.16 -5.17 22.82
C MET A 42 4.79 -4.86 22.20
N HIS A 43 4.74 -3.98 21.20
CA HIS A 43 3.49 -3.49 20.62
C HIS A 43 3.56 -3.49 19.08
N CYS A 44 2.41 -3.71 18.46
CA CYS A 44 2.22 -3.53 17.04
C CYS A 44 1.89 -2.04 16.78
N ASP A 45 2.94 -1.19 16.74
CA ASP A 45 2.81 0.24 16.46
C ASP A 45 3.38 0.53 15.06
N GLU A 46 2.51 1.09 14.19
CA GLU A 46 2.86 1.42 12.81
C GLU A 46 4.09 2.33 12.72
N THR A 47 4.18 3.32 13.60
CA THR A 47 5.29 4.29 13.59
C THR A 47 6.64 3.60 13.81
N PHE A 48 6.72 2.66 14.76
CA PHE A 48 7.93 1.89 15.00
C PHE A 48 8.24 0.94 13.85
N LEU A 49 7.22 0.32 13.29
CA LEU A 49 7.36 -0.61 12.16
C LEU A 49 7.94 0.09 10.92
N VAL A 50 7.33 1.22 10.51
CA VAL A 50 7.81 2.01 9.36
C VAL A 50 9.24 2.50 9.59
N ARG A 51 9.55 3.00 10.79
CA ARG A 51 10.92 3.44 11.14
C ARG A 51 11.92 2.30 11.14
N ALA A 52 11.54 1.11 11.63
CA ALA A 52 12.39 -0.08 11.61
C ALA A 52 12.73 -0.52 10.17
N LEU A 53 11.72 -0.54 9.29
CA LEU A 53 11.91 -0.84 7.87
C LEU A 53 12.81 0.20 7.18
N ALA A 54 12.59 1.48 7.44
CA ALA A 54 13.43 2.56 6.92
C ALA A 54 14.88 2.48 7.44
N ALA A 55 15.10 1.93 8.64
CA ALA A 55 16.42 1.66 9.19
C ALA A 55 17.10 0.42 8.61
N GLY A 56 16.40 -0.35 7.74
CA GLY A 56 16.90 -1.54 7.07
C GLY A 56 16.60 -2.86 7.77
N ALA A 57 15.64 -2.89 8.71
CA ALA A 57 15.19 -4.14 9.31
C ALA A 57 14.51 -5.03 8.25
N GLN A 58 14.85 -6.31 8.27
CA GLN A 58 14.33 -7.33 7.35
C GLN A 58 13.32 -8.25 8.05
N GLY A 59 13.24 -8.20 9.37
CA GLY A 59 12.25 -8.91 10.17
C GLY A 59 11.66 -8.03 11.27
N TYR A 60 10.38 -8.26 11.59
CA TYR A 60 9.71 -7.61 12.70
C TYR A 60 8.78 -8.61 13.39
N LEU A 61 8.94 -8.77 14.69
CA LEU A 61 8.20 -9.70 15.52
C LEU A 61 7.72 -9.01 16.80
N LEU A 62 6.60 -9.47 17.33
CA LEU A 62 6.20 -9.14 18.69
C LEU A 62 6.98 -10.01 19.68
N LYS A 63 7.29 -9.48 20.87
CA LYS A 63 8.03 -10.21 21.92
C LYS A 63 7.28 -11.41 22.51
N ASP A 64 5.95 -11.44 22.33
CA ASP A 64 5.07 -12.54 22.70
C ASP A 64 4.93 -13.61 21.60
N CYS A 65 5.68 -13.46 20.50
CA CYS A 65 5.65 -14.44 19.42
C CYS A 65 6.15 -15.82 19.90
N ALA A 66 5.62 -16.88 19.25
CA ALA A 66 6.10 -18.23 19.53
C ALA A 66 7.59 -18.40 19.15
N GLU A 67 8.29 -19.27 19.87
CA GLU A 67 9.69 -19.60 19.56
C GLU A 67 9.87 -20.07 18.09
N ALA A 68 8.86 -20.77 17.56
CA ALA A 68 8.85 -21.23 16.17
C ALA A 68 8.87 -20.06 15.18
N ASP A 69 8.18 -18.94 15.46
CA ASP A 69 8.15 -17.76 14.62
C ASP A 69 9.52 -17.05 14.60
N LEU A 70 10.17 -16.96 15.76
CA LEU A 70 11.52 -16.41 15.86
C LEU A 70 12.54 -17.25 15.06
N LEU A 71 12.46 -18.58 15.16
CA LEU A 71 13.34 -19.47 14.38
C LEU A 71 13.09 -19.35 12.87
N GLN A 72 11.83 -19.21 12.46
CA GLN A 72 11.49 -18.98 11.06
C GLN A 72 12.01 -17.62 10.57
N ALA A 73 11.85 -16.56 11.36
CA ALA A 73 12.35 -15.25 11.05
C ALA A 73 13.89 -15.25 10.86
N VAL A 74 14.61 -15.87 11.79
CA VAL A 74 16.09 -15.97 11.70
C VAL A 74 16.51 -16.70 10.42
N ARG A 75 15.87 -17.84 10.10
CA ARG A 75 16.15 -18.58 8.87
C ARG A 75 15.81 -17.79 7.60
N ALA A 76 14.69 -17.08 7.59
CA ALA A 76 14.28 -16.25 6.46
C ALA A 76 15.30 -15.11 6.22
N VAL A 77 15.61 -14.36 7.27
CA VAL A 77 16.50 -13.19 7.22
C VAL A 77 17.95 -13.60 6.89
N ALA A 78 18.42 -14.71 7.42
CA ALA A 78 19.74 -15.29 7.04
C ALA A 78 19.80 -15.63 5.53
N ASN A 79 18.65 -15.96 4.91
CA ASN A 79 18.52 -16.18 3.46
C ASN A 79 18.10 -14.91 2.69
N LYS A 80 18.29 -13.72 3.28
CA LYS A 80 17.96 -12.42 2.65
C LYS A 80 16.49 -12.27 2.28
N LYS A 81 15.58 -12.95 2.99
CA LYS A 81 14.13 -12.84 2.83
C LYS A 81 13.55 -12.02 3.97
N LEU A 82 12.52 -11.24 3.66
CA LEU A 82 11.76 -10.53 4.70
C LEU A 82 10.91 -11.51 5.51
N PHE A 83 10.73 -11.20 6.79
CA PHE A 83 9.83 -11.93 7.67
C PHE A 83 9.03 -10.99 8.59
N PHE A 84 7.72 -11.05 8.48
CA PHE A 84 6.79 -10.36 9.37
C PHE A 84 5.78 -11.36 9.90
N SER A 85 5.46 -11.29 11.19
CA SER A 85 4.39 -12.14 11.73
C SER A 85 3.06 -11.82 11.05
N PRO A 86 2.09 -12.76 10.99
CA PRO A 86 0.78 -12.52 10.38
C PRO A 86 0.08 -11.28 10.92
N THR A 87 0.13 -11.05 12.23
CA THR A 87 -0.44 -9.86 12.89
C THR A 87 0.18 -8.56 12.35
N ILE A 88 1.50 -8.52 12.24
CA ILE A 88 2.23 -7.36 11.71
C ILE A 88 1.87 -7.13 10.23
N THR A 89 1.78 -8.20 9.45
CA THR A 89 1.40 -8.11 8.03
C THR A 89 -0.01 -7.55 7.87
N GLN A 90 -0.95 -8.00 8.71
CA GLN A 90 -2.33 -7.50 8.69
C GLN A 90 -2.37 -6.00 9.02
N THR A 91 -1.67 -5.55 10.08
CA THR A 91 -1.59 -4.13 10.45
C THR A 91 -1.02 -3.29 9.30
N LEU A 92 0.07 -3.74 8.67
CA LEU A 92 0.66 -3.05 7.51
C LEU A 92 -0.33 -2.88 6.36
N LEU A 93 -1.09 -3.92 6.04
CA LEU A 93 -2.09 -3.88 4.98
C LEU A 93 -3.24 -2.93 5.32
N GLU A 94 -3.75 -2.99 6.54
CA GLU A 94 -4.85 -2.11 7.00
C GLU A 94 -4.42 -0.64 6.96
N ASP A 95 -3.22 -0.32 7.43
CA ASP A 95 -2.68 1.03 7.44
C ASP A 95 -2.37 1.54 6.03
N TYR A 96 -1.80 0.69 5.18
CA TYR A 96 -1.60 1.01 3.76
C TYR A 96 -2.92 1.32 3.06
N MET A 97 -3.96 0.50 3.27
CA MET A 97 -5.29 0.74 2.71
C MET A 97 -5.90 2.03 3.25
N ARG A 98 -5.70 2.33 4.54
CA ARG A 98 -6.16 3.58 5.16
C ARG A 98 -5.44 4.80 4.58
N GLN A 99 -4.14 4.73 4.38
CA GLN A 99 -3.35 5.80 3.74
C GLN A 99 -3.82 6.03 2.30
N MET A 100 -4.02 4.97 1.52
CA MET A 100 -4.57 5.07 0.16
C MET A 100 -5.94 5.76 0.14
N GLN A 101 -6.79 5.48 1.11
CA GLN A 101 -8.09 6.15 1.25
C GLN A 101 -7.94 7.64 1.64
N ASN A 102 -7.03 7.95 2.57
CA ASN A 102 -6.82 9.31 3.08
C ASN A 102 -6.09 10.22 2.08
N GLU A 103 -5.18 9.67 1.29
CA GLU A 103 -4.44 10.42 0.27
C GLU A 103 -5.22 10.62 -1.03
N GLY A 104 -6.51 10.22 -1.06
CA GLY A 104 -7.31 10.28 -2.29
C GLY A 104 -6.78 9.32 -3.37
N LEU A 105 -5.95 8.34 -2.98
CA LEU A 105 -5.53 7.22 -3.80
C LEU A 105 -6.59 6.11 -3.83
N SER A 106 -7.76 6.31 -3.17
CA SER A 106 -8.96 5.61 -3.58
C SER A 106 -9.14 5.89 -5.06
N ASP A 107 -9.17 4.86 -5.87
CA ASP A 107 -9.31 5.02 -7.32
C ASP A 107 -10.41 6.04 -7.57
N SER A 108 -10.10 7.16 -8.21
CA SER A 108 -11.11 8.18 -8.51
C SER A 108 -12.34 7.58 -9.21
N TYR A 109 -12.16 6.39 -9.79
CA TYR A 109 -13.23 5.57 -10.34
C TYR A 109 -14.21 5.06 -9.28
N ASP A 110 -13.77 4.81 -8.04
CA ASP A 110 -14.61 4.36 -6.93
C ASP A 110 -15.53 5.48 -6.39
N LEU A 111 -15.23 6.74 -6.72
CA LEU A 111 -16.12 7.87 -6.43
C LEU A 111 -17.37 7.88 -7.30
N LEU A 112 -17.37 7.12 -8.38
CA LEU A 112 -18.48 7.04 -9.31
C LEU A 112 -19.54 6.07 -8.82
N THR A 113 -20.80 6.46 -8.98
CA THR A 113 -21.91 5.52 -8.84
C THR A 113 -21.92 4.53 -10.01
N GLU A 114 -22.59 3.39 -9.87
CA GLU A 114 -22.70 2.38 -10.93
C GLU A 114 -23.20 2.98 -12.24
N ARG A 115 -24.20 3.88 -12.18
CA ARG A 115 -24.71 4.60 -13.36
C ARG A 115 -23.70 5.55 -14.00
N GLU A 116 -22.89 6.21 -13.20
CA GLU A 116 -21.81 7.07 -13.71
C GLU A 116 -20.70 6.24 -14.36
N LYS A 117 -20.39 5.04 -13.84
CA LYS A 117 -19.45 4.08 -14.45
C LYS A 117 -19.95 3.57 -15.80
N GLU A 118 -21.22 3.17 -15.89
CA GLU A 118 -21.84 2.74 -17.15
C GLU A 118 -21.79 3.84 -18.21
N VAL A 119 -22.14 5.08 -17.84
CA VAL A 119 -22.08 6.22 -18.75
C VAL A 119 -20.64 6.52 -19.16
N LEU A 120 -19.67 6.50 -18.23
CA LEU A 120 -18.26 6.71 -18.52
C LEU A 120 -17.75 5.69 -19.55
N GLN A 121 -18.05 4.41 -19.36
CA GLN A 121 -17.62 3.34 -20.26
C GLN A 121 -18.16 3.55 -21.65
N LEU A 122 -19.47 3.78 -21.81
CA LEU A 122 -20.10 3.98 -23.12
C LEU A 122 -19.52 5.19 -23.85
N LEU A 123 -19.30 6.30 -23.16
CA LEU A 123 -18.68 7.49 -23.74
C LEU A 123 -17.21 7.24 -24.14
N ALA A 124 -16.47 6.48 -23.34
CA ALA A 124 -15.10 6.10 -23.63
C ALA A 124 -15.00 5.16 -24.85
N GLU A 125 -16.01 4.30 -25.06
CA GLU A 125 -16.16 3.46 -26.25
C GLU A 125 -16.61 4.23 -27.52
N GLY A 126 -16.73 5.56 -27.42
CA GLY A 126 -17.08 6.44 -28.52
C GLY A 126 -18.58 6.59 -28.78
N LYS A 127 -19.44 6.13 -27.87
CA LYS A 127 -20.90 6.35 -28.00
C LYS A 127 -21.24 7.82 -27.71
N SER A 128 -22.16 8.36 -28.48
CA SER A 128 -22.75 9.67 -28.18
C SER A 128 -23.68 9.58 -26.95
N ASN A 129 -24.00 10.72 -26.34
CA ASN A 129 -24.98 10.78 -25.24
C ASN A 129 -26.31 10.15 -25.61
N LYS A 130 -26.77 10.32 -26.89
CA LYS A 130 -28.00 9.76 -27.38
C LYS A 130 -27.98 8.24 -27.51
N GLU A 131 -26.88 7.68 -28.01
CA GLU A 131 -26.68 6.22 -28.07
C GLU A 131 -26.54 5.61 -26.68
N ALA A 132 -25.82 6.25 -25.78
CA ALA A 132 -25.73 5.83 -24.36
C ALA A 132 -27.11 5.84 -23.69
N ALA A 133 -27.94 6.88 -23.94
CA ALA A 133 -29.29 6.95 -23.41
C ALA A 133 -30.16 5.79 -23.90
N SER A 134 -30.06 5.46 -25.20
CA SER A 134 -30.76 4.32 -25.78
C SER A 134 -30.33 2.99 -25.20
N LEU A 135 -29.02 2.78 -25.06
CA LEU A 135 -28.45 1.53 -24.51
C LEU A 135 -28.78 1.33 -23.02
N LEU A 136 -28.79 2.41 -22.25
CA LEU A 136 -29.11 2.38 -20.82
C LEU A 136 -30.63 2.47 -20.53
N ASN A 137 -31.46 2.63 -21.57
CA ASN A 137 -32.88 2.79 -21.48
C ASN A 137 -33.33 3.95 -20.54
N VAL A 138 -32.68 5.11 -20.69
CA VAL A 138 -32.94 6.34 -19.94
C VAL A 138 -33.07 7.53 -20.88
N SER A 139 -33.52 8.70 -20.36
CA SER A 139 -33.58 9.92 -21.15
C SER A 139 -32.18 10.48 -21.48
N LEU A 140 -32.05 11.21 -22.59
CA LEU A 140 -30.86 11.96 -22.93
C LEU A 140 -30.42 12.89 -21.79
N TYR A 141 -31.38 13.60 -21.19
CA TYR A 141 -31.13 14.47 -20.03
C TYR A 141 -30.51 13.72 -18.84
N THR A 142 -30.94 12.48 -18.60
CA THR A 142 -30.37 11.64 -17.54
C THR A 142 -28.88 11.31 -17.78
N VAL A 143 -28.53 10.95 -19.02
CA VAL A 143 -27.14 10.70 -19.42
C VAL A 143 -26.30 11.96 -19.29
N GLU A 144 -26.76 13.10 -19.74
CA GLU A 144 -26.08 14.39 -19.63
C GLU A 144 -25.83 14.78 -18.16
N THR A 145 -26.81 14.48 -17.29
CA THR A 145 -26.68 14.71 -15.85
C THR A 145 -25.57 13.81 -15.24
N HIS A 146 -25.56 12.51 -15.56
CA HIS A 146 -24.53 11.59 -15.10
C HIS A 146 -23.15 11.96 -15.66
N ARG A 147 -23.08 12.31 -16.94
CA ARG A 147 -21.85 12.81 -17.57
C ARG A 147 -21.28 14.03 -16.84
N SER A 148 -22.13 15.03 -16.57
CA SER A 148 -21.69 16.23 -15.84
C SER A 148 -21.14 15.90 -14.45
N ARG A 149 -21.82 15.01 -13.72
CA ARG A 149 -21.39 14.58 -12.38
C ARG A 149 -20.10 13.78 -12.40
N LEU A 150 -19.97 12.80 -13.30
CA LEU A 150 -18.72 12.02 -13.40
C LEU A 150 -17.53 12.91 -13.80
N MET A 151 -17.72 13.83 -14.73
CA MET A 151 -16.68 14.77 -15.14
C MET A 151 -16.24 15.68 -13.97
N ALA A 152 -17.20 16.15 -13.18
CA ALA A 152 -16.88 16.94 -11.97
C ALA A 152 -16.13 16.11 -10.92
N LYS A 153 -16.57 14.87 -10.66
CA LYS A 153 -15.91 13.97 -9.69
C LYS A 153 -14.49 13.57 -10.09
N LEU A 154 -14.26 13.38 -11.40
CA LEU A 154 -12.97 12.97 -11.95
C LEU A 154 -12.09 14.13 -12.41
N ASN A 155 -12.58 15.38 -12.26
CA ASN A 155 -11.92 16.59 -12.74
C ASN A 155 -11.57 16.52 -14.25
N LEU A 156 -12.52 16.03 -15.07
CA LEU A 156 -12.41 15.93 -16.52
C LEU A 156 -13.17 17.10 -17.18
N HIS A 157 -12.65 17.61 -18.30
CA HIS A 157 -13.19 18.81 -18.95
C HIS A 157 -13.64 18.58 -20.39
N SER A 158 -13.32 17.44 -20.98
CA SER A 158 -13.64 17.10 -22.36
C SER A 158 -13.96 15.61 -22.54
N THR A 159 -14.58 15.25 -23.67
CA THR A 159 -14.76 13.83 -24.06
C THR A 159 -13.42 13.13 -24.26
N ALA A 160 -12.42 13.85 -24.77
CA ALA A 160 -11.07 13.31 -24.91
C ALA A 160 -10.47 12.93 -23.55
N ASP A 161 -10.71 13.72 -22.50
CA ASP A 161 -10.26 13.42 -21.14
C ASP A 161 -10.94 12.15 -20.61
N ILE A 162 -12.22 11.94 -20.93
CA ILE A 162 -12.95 10.71 -20.57
C ILE A 162 -12.28 9.49 -21.19
N VAL A 163 -11.95 9.55 -22.49
CA VAL A 163 -11.28 8.46 -23.22
C VAL A 163 -9.90 8.19 -22.62
N LEU A 164 -9.08 9.23 -22.45
CA LEU A 164 -7.73 9.09 -21.85
C LEU A 164 -7.78 8.53 -20.43
N TYR A 165 -8.74 8.95 -19.63
CA TYR A 165 -8.96 8.42 -18.29
C TYR A 165 -9.28 6.93 -18.34
N ALA A 166 -10.24 6.53 -19.20
CA ALA A 166 -10.67 5.14 -19.33
C ALA A 166 -9.55 4.22 -19.83
N VAL A 167 -8.70 4.67 -20.75
CA VAL A 167 -7.50 3.94 -21.21
C VAL A 167 -6.50 3.79 -20.07
N ARG A 168 -6.18 4.86 -19.33
CA ARG A 168 -5.24 4.82 -18.20
C ARG A 168 -5.71 3.86 -17.11
N LYS A 169 -7.02 3.82 -16.86
CA LYS A 169 -7.64 2.92 -15.87
C LYS A 169 -7.94 1.53 -16.42
N ARG A 170 -7.60 1.25 -17.68
CA ARG A 170 -7.84 -0.03 -18.38
C ARG A 170 -9.33 -0.44 -18.38
N ILE A 171 -10.23 0.55 -18.40
CA ILE A 171 -11.67 0.33 -18.55
C ILE A 171 -11.99 -0.04 -19.98
N ILE A 172 -11.27 0.55 -20.93
CA ILE A 172 -11.27 0.21 -22.35
C ILE A 172 -9.84 -0.09 -22.84
N GLN A 173 -9.75 -0.78 -23.96
CA GLN A 173 -8.45 -1.11 -24.62
C GLN A 173 -8.13 -0.12 -25.73
#